data_53c1d61baa31d096a6755a4a66e6647a
#
_entry.id   53c1d61baa31d096a6755a4a66e6647a
#
_cell.length_a   1.000
_cell.length_b   1.000
_cell.length_c   1.000
_cell.angle_alpha   90.00
_cell.angle_beta   90.00
_cell.angle_gamma   90.00
#
_symmetry.space_group_name_H-M   'P 1'
#
loop_
_entity.id
_entity.type
_entity.pdbx_description
1 polymer ?
#
loop_
_entity_poly.entity_id
_entity_poly.type
_entity_poly.pdbx_seq_one_letter_code
_entity_poly.pdbx_strand_id
1 'polypeptide(L)'
;FRYADDIVVLHSDKRVLRALLADFERYLNTELNLFVKDNKQIVPVAKDHKDRHGRGIDFLGYVFYHNETRLRKRIKQNFCRKVAKLRKRKKPIGEAQFMQAVAAWWGWAKHSDSEYFINKLNKISPYEIKFKR
;
A
#
# COMPACT_ATOMS: atom_id res chain seq x y z
N PHE A 1 -8.44 -11.37 6.21
CA PHE A 1 -8.82 -10.05 5.71
C PHE A 1 -9.30 -10.18 4.28
N ARG A 2 -10.41 -9.54 3.93
CA ARG A 2 -10.98 -9.57 2.58
C ARG A 2 -11.40 -8.17 2.14
N TYR A 3 -11.12 -7.83 0.89
CA TYR A 3 -11.66 -6.66 0.23
C TYR A 3 -11.98 -7.03 -1.23
N ALA A 4 -13.27 -7.05 -1.57
CA ALA A 4 -13.77 -7.55 -2.84
C ALA A 4 -13.23 -8.97 -3.14
N ASP A 5 -12.39 -9.11 -4.15
CA ASP A 5 -11.74 -10.33 -4.61
C ASP A 5 -10.32 -10.54 -4.02
N ASP A 6 -9.76 -9.52 -3.35
CA ASP A 6 -8.47 -9.64 -2.67
C ASP A 6 -8.63 -10.24 -1.26
N ILE A 7 -7.95 -11.35 -0.98
CA ILE A 7 -8.00 -12.07 0.30
C ILE A 7 -6.59 -12.25 0.86
N VAL A 8 -6.43 -11.95 2.15
CA VAL A 8 -5.21 -12.20 2.93
C VAL A 8 -5.55 -13.05 4.15
N VAL A 9 -4.87 -14.17 4.31
CA VAL A 9 -4.97 -15.06 5.47
C VAL A 9 -3.61 -15.13 6.17
N LEU A 10 -3.60 -15.00 7.48
CA LEU A 10 -2.39 -15.07 8.32
C LEU A 10 -2.49 -16.27 9.26
N HIS A 11 -1.43 -17.07 9.31
CA HIS A 11 -1.27 -18.16 10.26
C HIS A 11 0.21 -18.41 10.50
N SER A 12 0.57 -18.88 11.70
CA SER A 12 1.96 -19.20 12.08
C SER A 12 2.47 -20.48 11.43
N ASP A 13 1.61 -21.46 11.18
CA ASP A 13 1.98 -22.74 10.53
C ASP A 13 1.64 -22.68 9.03
N LYS A 14 2.68 -22.79 8.20
CA LYS A 14 2.57 -22.82 6.75
C LYS A 14 1.80 -24.03 6.21
N ARG A 15 1.80 -25.16 6.95
CA ARG A 15 1.05 -26.37 6.55
C ARG A 15 -0.44 -26.11 6.61
N VAL A 16 -0.90 -25.41 7.67
CA VAL A 16 -2.31 -25.00 7.81
C VAL A 16 -2.72 -24.09 6.67
N LEU A 17 -1.88 -23.11 6.30
CA LEU A 17 -2.17 -22.22 5.16
C LEU A 17 -2.27 -22.98 3.84
N ARG A 18 -1.44 -24.00 3.62
CA ARG A 18 -1.50 -24.84 2.42
C ARG A 18 -2.78 -25.68 2.36
N ALA A 19 -3.15 -26.28 3.47
CA ALA A 19 -4.40 -27.06 3.57
C ALA A 19 -5.61 -26.15 3.32
N LEU A 20 -5.66 -25.01 3.99
CA LEU A 20 -6.73 -24.02 3.82
C LEU A 20 -6.84 -23.53 2.38
N LEU A 21 -5.71 -23.26 1.72
CA LEU A 21 -5.69 -22.82 0.32
C LEU A 21 -6.27 -23.91 -0.59
N ALA A 22 -5.90 -25.19 -0.41
CA ALA A 22 -6.41 -26.30 -1.20
C ALA A 22 -7.92 -26.49 -1.01
N ASP A 23 -8.41 -26.40 0.25
CA ASP A 23 -9.84 -26.48 0.55
C ASP A 23 -10.61 -25.32 -0.06
N PHE A 24 -10.05 -24.10 0.01
CA PHE A 24 -10.63 -22.91 -0.55
C PHE A 24 -10.73 -22.98 -2.09
N GLU A 25 -9.67 -23.44 -2.76
CA GLU A 25 -9.65 -23.64 -4.20
C GLU A 25 -10.69 -24.69 -4.65
N ARG A 26 -10.77 -25.79 -3.91
CA ARG A 26 -11.78 -26.84 -4.16
C ARG A 26 -13.19 -26.24 -4.05
N TYR A 27 -13.49 -25.54 -2.93
CA TYR A 27 -14.80 -24.94 -2.69
C TYR A 27 -15.17 -23.93 -3.79
N LEU A 28 -14.26 -23.03 -4.15
CA LEU A 28 -14.51 -22.03 -5.20
C LEU A 28 -14.82 -22.69 -6.53
N ASN A 29 -14.08 -23.74 -6.87
CA ASN A 29 -14.25 -24.45 -8.14
C ASN A 29 -15.55 -25.26 -8.18
N THR A 30 -15.82 -26.07 -7.14
CA THR A 30 -16.97 -26.99 -7.12
C THR A 30 -18.30 -26.29 -6.88
N GLU A 31 -18.35 -25.32 -5.95
CA GLU A 31 -19.60 -24.69 -5.53
C GLU A 31 -19.90 -23.39 -6.30
N LEU A 32 -18.88 -22.65 -6.73
CA LEU A 32 -19.05 -21.32 -7.31
C LEU A 32 -18.55 -21.21 -8.76
N ASN A 33 -17.93 -22.25 -9.29
CA ASN A 33 -17.29 -22.25 -10.62
C ASN A 33 -16.31 -21.06 -10.79
N LEU A 34 -15.56 -20.73 -9.70
CA LEU A 34 -14.56 -19.67 -9.65
C LEU A 34 -13.16 -20.27 -9.49
N PHE A 35 -12.16 -19.54 -9.96
CA PHE A 35 -10.77 -19.98 -9.90
C PHE A 35 -9.90 -18.95 -9.17
N VAL A 36 -9.00 -19.42 -8.30
CA VAL A 36 -7.97 -18.57 -7.70
C VAL A 36 -6.91 -18.26 -8.75
N LYS A 37 -6.47 -17.01 -8.82
CA LYS A 37 -5.42 -16.57 -9.75
C LYS A 37 -4.09 -17.30 -9.47
N ASP A 38 -3.30 -17.53 -10.52
CA ASP A 38 -2.01 -18.25 -10.42
C ASP A 38 -0.95 -17.52 -9.60
N ASN A 39 -1.12 -16.20 -9.38
CA ASN A 39 -0.20 -15.38 -8.58
C ASN A 39 -0.38 -15.48 -7.06
N LYS A 40 -1.19 -16.45 -6.59
CA LYS A 40 -1.33 -16.77 -5.15
C LYS A 40 0.01 -17.12 -4.52
N GLN A 41 0.25 -16.69 -3.30
CA GLN A 41 1.53 -16.89 -2.62
C GLN A 41 1.33 -17.22 -1.13
N ILE A 42 2.12 -18.15 -0.63
CA ILE A 42 2.27 -18.43 0.81
C ILE A 42 3.72 -18.12 1.17
N VAL A 43 3.94 -16.98 1.81
CA VAL A 43 5.27 -16.46 2.12
C VAL A 43 5.35 -16.04 3.59
N PRO A 44 6.54 -16.11 4.24
CA PRO A 44 6.74 -15.50 5.54
C PRO A 44 6.63 -13.98 5.43
N VAL A 45 6.03 -13.35 6.44
CA VAL A 45 5.95 -11.89 6.52
C VAL A 45 7.27 -11.36 7.06
N ALA A 46 7.88 -10.42 6.36
CA ALA A 46 9.11 -9.77 6.76
C ALA A 46 8.89 -8.85 7.97
N LYS A 47 9.93 -8.66 8.81
CA LYS A 47 9.90 -7.73 9.95
C LYS A 47 9.74 -6.28 9.48
N ASP A 48 10.53 -5.91 8.49
CA ASP A 48 10.54 -4.58 7.86
C ASP A 48 10.98 -4.69 6.39
N HIS A 49 11.10 -3.56 5.70
CA HIS A 49 11.48 -3.52 4.29
C HIS A 49 12.95 -3.90 3.99
N LYS A 50 13.79 -4.05 5.01
CA LYS A 50 15.21 -4.47 4.88
C LYS A 50 15.38 -5.96 5.12
N ASP A 51 14.41 -6.59 5.77
CA ASP A 51 14.43 -8.03 6.03
C ASP A 51 14.30 -8.82 4.73
N ARG A 52 15.27 -9.72 4.49
CA ARG A 52 15.33 -10.57 3.29
C ARG A 52 14.74 -11.96 3.50
N HIS A 53 14.36 -12.31 4.73
CA HIS A 53 13.82 -13.63 5.08
C HIS A 53 12.32 -13.77 4.85
N GLY A 54 11.65 -12.67 4.49
CA GLY A 54 10.22 -12.63 4.21
C GLY A 54 9.86 -11.59 3.16
N ARG A 55 8.57 -11.35 3.02
CA ARG A 55 8.03 -10.31 2.13
C ARG A 55 7.01 -9.45 2.87
N GLY A 56 6.86 -8.20 2.45
CA GLY A 56 5.72 -7.39 2.86
C GLY A 56 4.46 -7.85 2.15
N ILE A 57 3.34 -7.77 2.85
CA ILE A 57 2.01 -8.08 2.30
C ILE A 57 1.49 -6.85 1.56
N ASP A 58 1.39 -6.94 0.24
CA ASP A 58 0.84 -5.88 -0.59
C ASP A 58 -0.69 -5.98 -0.62
N PHE A 59 -1.37 -5.11 0.14
CA PHE A 59 -2.83 -5.11 0.27
C PHE A 59 -3.37 -3.68 0.36
N LEU A 60 -4.44 -3.38 -0.33
CA LEU A 60 -5.14 -2.08 -0.34
C LEU A 60 -4.22 -0.86 -0.52
N GLY A 61 -3.19 -0.96 -1.36
CA GLY A 61 -2.29 0.17 -1.64
C GLY A 61 -1.18 0.37 -0.62
N TYR A 62 -1.11 -0.47 0.39
CA TYR A 62 -0.05 -0.52 1.38
C TYR A 62 0.78 -1.80 1.25
N VAL A 63 1.98 -1.77 1.80
CA VAL A 63 2.82 -2.93 2.03
C VAL A 63 3.00 -3.06 3.52
N PHE A 64 2.40 -4.11 4.10
CA PHE A 64 2.42 -4.39 5.53
C PHE A 64 3.60 -5.28 5.88
N TYR A 65 4.31 -4.92 6.92
CA TYR A 65 5.36 -5.69 7.59
C TYR A 65 4.98 -5.87 9.06
N HIS A 66 5.74 -6.64 9.84
CA HIS A 66 5.48 -6.76 11.27
C HIS A 66 5.64 -5.42 12.01
N ASN A 67 6.67 -4.63 11.66
CA ASN A 67 7.05 -3.44 12.41
C ASN A 67 6.73 -2.13 11.67
N GLU A 68 6.35 -2.19 10.41
CA GLU A 68 6.07 -0.98 9.64
C GLU A 68 4.98 -1.21 8.58
N THR A 69 4.27 -0.14 8.24
CA THR A 69 3.33 -0.10 7.12
C THR A 69 3.80 0.95 6.12
N ARG A 70 4.05 0.55 4.89
CA ARG A 70 4.54 1.45 3.84
C ARG A 70 3.52 1.66 2.73
N LEU A 71 3.52 2.85 2.16
CA LEU A 71 2.79 3.08 0.92
C LEU A 71 3.37 2.27 -0.24
N ARG A 72 2.51 1.69 -1.07
CA ARG A 72 2.89 1.07 -2.33
C ARG A 72 3.70 2.07 -3.20
N LYS A 73 4.77 1.58 -3.83
CA LYS A 73 5.68 2.40 -4.66
C LYS A 73 4.94 3.27 -5.68
N ARG A 74 3.93 2.71 -6.35
CA ARG A 74 3.12 3.42 -7.36
C ARG A 74 2.37 4.63 -6.77
N ILE A 75 1.82 4.50 -5.56
CA ILE A 75 1.13 5.61 -4.87
C ILE A 75 2.12 6.73 -4.56
N LYS A 76 3.30 6.41 -3.99
CA LYS A 76 4.37 7.40 -3.75
C LYS A 76 4.79 8.12 -5.03
N GLN A 77 5.01 7.37 -6.11
CA GLN A 77 5.40 7.95 -7.39
C GLN A 77 4.33 8.89 -7.95
N ASN A 78 3.06 8.50 -7.87
CA ASN A 78 1.95 9.34 -8.34
C ASN A 78 1.82 10.62 -7.49
N PHE A 79 2.02 10.52 -6.18
CA PHE A 79 2.06 11.68 -5.30
C PHE A 79 3.20 12.64 -5.69
N CYS A 80 4.42 12.16 -5.86
CA CYS A 80 5.55 12.97 -6.33
C CYS A 80 5.25 13.64 -7.68
N ARG A 81 4.70 12.89 -8.64
CA ARG A 81 4.33 13.44 -9.96
C ARG A 81 3.28 14.53 -9.85
N LYS A 82 2.28 14.36 -8.98
CA LYS A 82 1.24 15.37 -8.73
C LYS A 82 1.85 16.64 -8.17
N VAL A 83 2.66 16.55 -7.12
CA VAL A 83 3.35 17.72 -6.51
C VAL A 83 4.25 18.42 -7.54
N ALA A 84 5.06 17.67 -8.29
CA ALA A 84 5.92 18.22 -9.33
C ALA A 84 5.12 18.94 -10.44
N LYS A 85 3.97 18.39 -10.85
CA LYS A 85 3.07 19.02 -11.83
C LYS A 85 2.48 20.31 -11.29
N LEU A 86 2.07 20.34 -10.02
CA LEU A 86 1.51 21.56 -9.40
C LEU A 86 2.57 22.66 -9.28
N ARG A 87 3.81 22.29 -8.87
CA ARG A 87 4.94 23.22 -8.79
C ARG A 87 5.29 23.89 -10.14
N LYS A 88 5.22 23.12 -11.23
CA LYS A 88 5.58 23.58 -12.59
C LYS A 88 4.50 24.36 -13.31
N ARG A 89 3.36 24.67 -12.67
CA ARG A 89 2.28 25.42 -13.31
C ARG A 89 2.72 26.85 -13.62
N LYS A 90 2.39 27.34 -14.81
CA LYS A 90 2.63 28.74 -15.23
C LYS A 90 1.91 29.75 -14.32
N LYS A 91 0.68 29.42 -13.89
CA LYS A 91 -0.06 30.20 -12.88
C LYS A 91 0.03 29.46 -11.54
N PRO A 92 0.74 30.01 -10.54
CA PRO A 92 0.78 29.45 -9.20
C PRO A 92 -0.62 29.30 -8.61
N ILE A 93 -0.84 28.27 -7.82
CA ILE A 93 -2.08 28.07 -7.07
C ILE A 93 -1.84 28.43 -5.60
N GLY A 94 -2.88 28.90 -4.91
CA GLY A 94 -2.80 29.15 -3.48
C GLY A 94 -2.67 27.88 -2.66
N GLU A 95 -2.23 28.03 -1.40
CA GLU A 95 -2.00 26.92 -0.48
C GLU A 95 -3.23 26.03 -0.30
N ALA A 96 -4.42 26.62 -0.10
CA ALA A 96 -5.66 25.87 0.07
C ALA A 96 -6.00 25.01 -1.16
N GLN A 97 -5.84 25.55 -2.37
CA GLN A 97 -6.05 24.80 -3.62
C GLN A 97 -5.00 23.69 -3.80
N PHE A 98 -3.75 23.94 -3.39
CA PHE A 98 -2.71 22.94 -3.40
C PHE A 98 -3.05 21.78 -2.46
N MET A 99 -3.42 22.09 -1.21
CA MET A 99 -3.77 21.07 -0.21
C MET A 99 -4.97 20.24 -0.66
N GLN A 100 -6.00 20.86 -1.21
CA GLN A 100 -7.13 20.14 -1.81
C GLN A 100 -6.69 19.21 -2.94
N ALA A 101 -5.80 19.69 -3.83
CA ALA A 101 -5.33 18.92 -4.97
C ALA A 101 -4.47 17.69 -4.58
N VAL A 102 -3.87 17.67 -3.38
CA VAL A 102 -3.05 16.55 -2.86
C VAL A 102 -3.75 15.75 -1.77
N ALA A 103 -4.94 16.14 -1.33
CA ALA A 103 -5.66 15.56 -0.20
C ALA A 103 -5.82 14.02 -0.27
N ALA A 104 -6.14 13.48 -1.46
CA ALA A 104 -6.29 12.04 -1.65
C ALA A 104 -4.99 11.27 -1.35
N TRP A 105 -3.84 11.76 -1.83
CA TRP A 105 -2.53 11.13 -1.55
C TRP A 105 -2.09 11.34 -0.12
N TRP A 106 -2.41 12.50 0.46
CA TRP A 106 -2.21 12.76 1.87
C TRP A 106 -3.02 11.79 2.74
N GLY A 107 -4.29 11.54 2.39
CA GLY A 107 -5.13 10.56 3.04
C GLY A 107 -4.50 9.16 3.08
N TRP A 108 -3.82 8.74 2.00
CA TRP A 108 -3.04 7.50 1.98
C TRP A 108 -1.80 7.58 2.89
N ALA A 109 -1.04 8.68 2.83
CA ALA A 109 0.22 8.81 3.54
C ALA A 109 0.05 8.80 5.06
N LYS A 110 -0.99 9.44 5.59
CA LYS A 110 -1.23 9.55 7.04
C LYS A 110 -1.47 8.21 7.75
N HIS A 111 -1.89 7.17 7.02
CA HIS A 111 -2.15 5.83 7.55
C HIS A 111 -0.96 4.87 7.36
N SER A 112 0.23 5.39 7.13
CA SER A 112 1.45 4.60 6.90
C SER A 112 2.67 5.29 7.51
N ASP A 113 3.78 4.55 7.68
CA ASP A 113 5.06 5.08 8.14
C ASP A 113 5.74 5.87 7.02
N SER A 114 5.12 7.00 6.65
CA SER A 114 5.50 7.83 5.51
C SER A 114 6.13 9.18 5.89
N GLU A 115 6.48 9.41 7.14
CA GLU A 115 7.06 10.68 7.61
C GLU A 115 8.32 11.05 6.82
N TYR A 116 9.27 10.12 6.69
CA TYR A 116 10.47 10.35 5.88
C TYR A 116 10.15 10.69 4.42
N PHE A 117 9.15 10.03 3.83
CA PHE A 117 8.71 10.29 2.47
C PHE A 117 8.10 11.69 2.34
N ILE A 118 7.25 12.12 3.27
CA ILE A 118 6.64 13.45 3.28
C ILE A 118 7.71 14.53 3.47
N ASN A 119 8.66 14.35 4.40
CA ASN A 119 9.77 15.27 4.61
C ASN A 119 10.62 15.44 3.33
N LYS A 120 10.85 14.34 2.60
CA LYS A 120 11.52 14.39 1.30
C LYS A 120 10.69 15.11 0.23
N LEU A 121 9.37 14.88 0.22
CA LEU A 121 8.45 15.51 -0.71
C LEU A 121 8.34 17.02 -0.48
N ASN A 122 8.37 17.46 0.79
CA ASN A 122 8.35 18.88 1.17
C ASN A 122 9.54 19.67 0.64
N LYS A 123 10.69 19.02 0.38
CA LYS A 123 11.85 19.69 -0.26
C LYS A 123 11.55 20.16 -1.69
N ILE A 124 10.59 19.59 -2.34
CA ILE A 124 10.19 19.90 -3.74
C ILE A 124 8.78 20.49 -3.82
N SER A 125 8.04 20.50 -2.73
CA SER A 125 6.66 21.01 -2.66
C SER A 125 6.68 22.55 -2.61
N PRO A 126 5.72 23.26 -3.26
CA PRO A 126 5.58 24.69 -3.12
C PRO A 126 5.04 25.12 -1.75
N TYR A 127 4.35 24.22 -1.05
CA TYR A 127 3.80 24.43 0.30
C TYR A 127 4.09 23.23 1.19
N GLU A 128 4.20 23.48 2.50
CA GLU A 128 4.48 22.44 3.47
C GLU A 128 3.28 21.48 3.64
N ILE A 129 3.50 20.21 3.40
CA ILE A 129 2.55 19.13 3.72
C ILE A 129 2.85 18.67 5.13
N LYS A 130 2.04 19.12 6.10
CA LYS A 130 2.25 18.81 7.54
C LYS A 130 1.85 17.37 7.83
N PHE A 131 2.79 16.62 8.43
CA PHE A 131 2.54 15.28 8.95
C PHE A 131 2.04 15.40 10.40
N LYS A 132 0.72 15.37 10.58
CA LYS A 132 0.11 15.18 11.91
C LYS A 132 -0.44 13.75 11.96
N ARG A 133 0.10 12.94 12.86
CA ARG A 133 -0.50 11.67 13.26
C ARG A 133 -1.77 11.90 14.05
#